data_9009a56706e85d0d84a4b51f036435e3
#
_entry.id   9009a56706e85d0d84a4b51f036435e3
#
_cell.length_a   1.000
_cell.length_b   1.000
_cell.length_c   1.000
_cell.angle_alpha   90.00
_cell.angle_beta   90.00
_cell.angle_gamma   90.00
#
_symmetry.space_group_name_H-M   'P 1'
#
loop_
_entity.id
_entity.type
_entity.pdbx_description
1 polymer ?
#
loop_
_entity_poly.entity_id
_entity_poly.type
_entity_poly.pdbx_seq_one_letter_code
_entity_poly.pdbx_strand_id
1 'polypeptide(L)'
;ALNVASSITITLNNRMLQSIFFTLFLNTYFLILPKLTLPNFFPKAINKTKFDFKWFKRFIRITIGYLAITLVLPTSIQSLVDNADITLDYWKMQVTYGQYGLPLSLVSFYEDSKISKPEGYSTSNLEQLLETYSSDTYTSTTKPNIIFIQNESQSDFSTLQGLNLEPDPLLNQHALLDNSVHGTLNVSVYGGGTANTEYEVLTSNAISFLSSNLFPYQQIITQERPSFASYLKDKDYDTVALHPQSGNNYNRQKVYPLLGFTKSYFLD
;
A
#
# COMPACT_ATOMS: atom_id res chain seq x y z
N ALA A 1 1.50 0.87 5.93
CA ALA A 1 1.63 0.02 7.12
C ALA A 1 2.38 0.73 8.27
N LEU A 2 3.48 1.44 7.99
CA LEU A 2 4.28 2.10 9.04
C LEU A 2 3.58 3.34 9.66
N ASN A 3 2.71 4.01 8.94
CA ASN A 3 2.00 5.19 9.44
C ASN A 3 0.76 4.87 10.30
N VAL A 4 0.30 3.63 10.29
CA VAL A 4 -0.74 3.15 11.21
C VAL A 4 -0.12 2.68 12.54
N ALA A 5 1.20 2.49 12.57
CA ALA A 5 1.90 2.00 13.77
C ALA A 5 1.83 2.94 14.97
N SER A 6 1.59 4.24 14.76
CA SER A 6 1.44 5.20 15.88
C SER A 6 0.12 5.07 16.64
N SER A 7 -0.87 4.39 16.06
CA SER A 7 -2.17 4.12 16.69
C SER A 7 -2.32 2.67 17.20
N ILE A 8 -1.32 1.82 16.94
CA ILE A 8 -1.35 0.41 17.38
C ILE A 8 -0.45 0.25 18.60
N THR A 9 -1.05 0.00 19.74
CA THR A 9 -0.34 -0.50 20.91
C THR A 9 0.11 -1.94 20.64
N ILE A 10 1.39 -2.11 20.30
CA ILE A 10 1.95 -3.45 20.10
C ILE A 10 2.10 -4.09 21.50
N THR A 11 1.16 -4.94 21.85
CA THR A 11 1.30 -5.79 23.04
C THR A 11 2.08 -7.05 22.67
N LEU A 12 3.26 -7.22 23.27
CA LEU A 12 4.05 -8.43 23.11
C LEU A 12 3.30 -9.60 23.72
N ASN A 13 2.80 -10.49 22.88
CA ASN A 13 2.20 -11.75 23.35
C ASN A 13 3.25 -12.87 23.44
N ASN A 14 2.90 -13.96 24.12
CA ASN A 14 3.82 -15.09 24.34
C ASN A 14 4.35 -15.70 23.02
N ARG A 15 3.59 -15.68 21.93
CA ARG A 15 4.05 -16.19 20.62
C ARG A 15 5.07 -15.27 19.98
N MET A 16 4.91 -13.96 20.09
CA MET A 16 5.91 -12.99 19.62
C MET A 16 7.21 -13.13 20.40
N LEU A 17 7.12 -13.30 21.73
CA LEU A 17 8.28 -13.58 22.57
C LEU A 17 8.98 -14.88 22.17
N GLN A 18 8.22 -15.95 21.92
CA GLN A 18 8.76 -17.22 21.42
C GLN A 18 9.47 -17.06 20.07
N SER A 19 8.90 -16.30 19.13
CA SER A 19 9.52 -16.03 17.82
C SER A 19 10.81 -15.23 17.96
N ILE A 20 10.82 -14.21 18.82
CA ILE A 20 12.03 -13.43 19.14
C ILE A 20 13.09 -14.35 19.78
N PHE A 21 12.70 -15.16 20.77
CA PHE A 21 13.60 -16.11 21.42
C PHE A 21 14.16 -17.13 20.42
N PHE A 22 13.32 -17.68 19.55
CA PHE A 22 13.75 -18.63 18.52
C PHE A 22 14.71 -18.01 17.53
N THR A 23 14.46 -16.77 17.10
CA THR A 23 15.35 -16.02 16.21
C THR A 23 16.69 -15.73 16.89
N LEU A 24 16.67 -15.30 18.15
CA LEU A 24 17.88 -15.09 18.94
C LEU A 24 18.62 -16.40 19.18
N PHE A 25 17.93 -17.49 19.46
CA PHE A 25 18.51 -18.83 19.62
C PHE A 25 19.19 -19.29 18.34
N LEU A 26 18.52 -19.18 17.19
CA LEU A 26 19.13 -19.53 15.89
C LEU A 26 20.37 -18.69 15.60
N ASN A 27 20.30 -17.38 15.80
CA ASN A 27 21.46 -16.52 15.62
C ASN A 27 22.62 -16.89 16.56
N THR A 28 22.30 -17.15 17.83
CA THR A 28 23.29 -17.57 18.83
C THR A 28 23.86 -18.95 18.50
N TYR A 29 23.02 -19.88 18.05
CA TYR A 29 23.44 -21.21 17.61
C TYR A 29 24.40 -21.11 16.41
N PHE A 30 24.09 -20.30 15.39
CA PHE A 30 24.97 -20.08 14.24
C PHE A 30 26.27 -19.33 14.63
N LEU A 31 26.23 -18.48 15.65
CA LEU A 31 27.43 -17.81 16.18
C LEU A 31 28.31 -18.74 17.02
N ILE A 32 27.71 -19.67 17.77
CA ILE A 32 28.38 -20.60 18.69
C ILE A 32 28.82 -21.88 17.97
N LEU A 33 28.29 -22.25 16.80
CA LEU A 33 28.69 -23.44 16.04
C LEU A 33 30.18 -23.37 15.56
N PRO A 34 31.17 -23.59 16.45
CA PRO A 34 32.58 -23.44 16.11
C PRO A 34 33.19 -24.71 15.48
N LYS A 35 32.42 -25.78 15.30
CA LYS A 35 32.95 -27.12 15.01
C LYS A 35 32.48 -27.82 13.76
N LEU A 36 31.78 -27.13 12.86
CA LEU A 36 31.63 -27.70 11.52
C LEU A 36 32.98 -27.62 10.80
N THR A 37 33.69 -28.75 10.80
CA THR A 37 34.90 -28.93 9.99
C THR A 37 34.51 -28.88 8.53
N LEU A 38 34.71 -27.71 7.90
CA LEU A 38 34.60 -27.63 6.45
C LEU A 38 35.74 -28.49 5.83
N PRO A 39 35.45 -29.26 4.77
CA PRO A 39 36.50 -29.94 4.02
C PRO A 39 37.56 -28.94 3.57
N ASN A 40 38.81 -29.38 3.56
CA ASN A 40 39.95 -28.55 3.24
C ASN A 40 39.98 -28.22 1.74
N PHE A 41 39.17 -27.27 1.31
CA PHE A 41 39.12 -26.80 -0.08
C PHE A 41 40.22 -25.77 -0.39
N PHE A 42 41.06 -25.37 0.59
CA PHE A 42 42.08 -24.38 0.37
C PHE A 42 43.49 -24.99 0.34
N PRO A 43 44.31 -24.71 -0.70
CA PRO A 43 45.64 -25.22 -0.80
C PRO A 43 46.52 -24.72 0.38
N LYS A 44 47.43 -25.58 0.84
CA LYS A 44 48.33 -25.37 2.00
C LYS A 44 49.32 -24.19 1.89
N ALA A 45 49.25 -23.40 0.81
CA ALA A 45 50.31 -22.45 0.42
C ALA A 45 50.21 -21.05 1.06
N ILE A 46 49.22 -20.73 1.91
CA ILE A 46 49.06 -19.40 2.50
C ILE A 46 49.42 -19.44 4.00
N ASN A 47 50.66 -19.69 4.30
CA ASN A 47 51.11 -19.87 5.69
C ASN A 47 52.07 -18.78 6.19
N LYS A 48 52.10 -17.56 5.58
CA LYS A 48 53.11 -16.54 5.95
C LYS A 48 52.61 -15.16 6.35
N THR A 49 51.30 -14.95 6.56
CA THR A 49 50.83 -13.69 7.12
C THR A 49 50.19 -13.93 8.49
N LYS A 50 50.48 -13.07 9.48
CA LYS A 50 49.87 -13.06 10.82
C LYS A 50 48.35 -12.73 10.80
N PHE A 51 47.66 -13.07 9.72
CA PHE A 51 46.22 -12.92 9.61
C PHE A 51 45.56 -14.10 10.32
N ASP A 52 44.72 -13.84 11.30
CA ASP A 52 43.99 -14.90 12.00
C ASP A 52 43.01 -15.58 11.06
N PHE A 53 43.52 -16.57 10.34
CA PHE A 53 42.79 -17.32 9.32
C PHE A 53 41.54 -18.04 9.89
N LYS A 54 41.49 -18.23 11.21
CA LYS A 54 40.33 -18.81 11.88
C LYS A 54 39.17 -17.84 11.87
N TRP A 55 39.39 -16.56 12.13
CA TRP A 55 38.37 -15.52 12.08
C TRP A 55 37.83 -15.31 10.65
N PHE A 56 38.71 -15.30 9.65
CA PHE A 56 38.33 -15.18 8.24
C PHE A 56 37.48 -16.36 7.76
N LYS A 57 37.83 -17.61 8.12
CA LYS A 57 37.00 -18.78 7.84
C LYS A 57 35.64 -18.69 8.52
N ARG A 58 35.57 -18.15 9.72
CA ARG A 58 34.33 -17.96 10.47
C ARG A 58 33.43 -16.91 9.80
N PHE A 59 34.03 -15.80 9.38
CA PHE A 59 33.35 -14.74 8.62
C PHE A 59 32.76 -15.29 7.32
N ILE A 60 33.52 -16.00 6.51
CA ILE A 60 33.06 -16.61 5.26
C ILE A 60 31.88 -17.57 5.51
N ARG A 61 31.92 -18.40 6.56
CA ARG A 61 30.82 -19.32 6.89
C ARG A 61 29.54 -18.57 7.23
N ILE A 62 29.65 -17.53 8.04
CA ILE A 62 28.50 -16.70 8.41
C ILE A 62 27.94 -16.01 7.17
N THR A 63 28.78 -15.47 6.31
CA THR A 63 28.39 -14.81 5.07
C THR A 63 27.71 -15.78 4.10
N ILE A 64 28.26 -16.99 3.92
CA ILE A 64 27.66 -18.03 3.07
C ILE A 64 26.32 -18.49 3.66
N GLY A 65 26.25 -18.72 4.97
CA GLY A 65 25.00 -19.07 5.65
C GLY A 65 23.94 -17.99 5.52
N TYR A 66 24.31 -16.74 5.70
CA TYR A 66 23.42 -15.59 5.50
C TYR A 66 22.96 -15.49 4.03
N LEU A 67 23.88 -15.63 3.08
CA LEU A 67 23.57 -15.61 1.64
C LEU A 67 22.64 -16.77 1.25
N ALA A 68 22.89 -17.97 1.76
CA ALA A 68 22.03 -19.12 1.52
C ALA A 68 20.61 -18.90 2.09
N ILE A 69 20.51 -18.35 3.30
CA ILE A 69 19.21 -18.02 3.91
C ILE A 69 18.50 -16.94 3.10
N THR A 70 19.20 -15.88 2.69
CA THR A 70 18.60 -14.78 1.94
C THR A 70 18.19 -15.14 0.51
N LEU A 71 18.87 -16.10 -0.11
CA LEU A 71 18.55 -16.56 -1.47
C LEU A 71 17.53 -17.70 -1.50
N VAL A 72 17.65 -18.66 -0.60
CA VAL A 72 16.82 -19.87 -0.61
C VAL A 72 15.50 -19.68 0.13
N LEU A 73 15.53 -18.96 1.26
CA LEU A 73 14.32 -18.78 2.07
C LEU A 73 13.19 -18.05 1.31
N PRO A 74 13.44 -16.94 0.61
CA PRO A 74 12.38 -16.25 -0.14
C PRO A 74 11.79 -17.12 -1.26
N THR A 75 12.61 -17.82 -2.02
CA THR A 75 12.13 -18.68 -3.12
C THR A 75 11.33 -19.88 -2.60
N SER A 76 11.76 -20.47 -1.49
CA SER A 76 11.05 -21.58 -0.85
C SER A 76 9.72 -21.11 -0.24
N ILE A 77 9.71 -19.94 0.39
CA ILE A 77 8.49 -19.36 0.95
C ILE A 77 7.55 -18.91 -0.17
N GLN A 78 8.07 -18.35 -1.26
CA GLN A 78 7.27 -17.98 -2.44
C GLN A 78 6.56 -19.22 -3.01
N SER A 79 7.27 -20.32 -3.22
CA SER A 79 6.66 -21.57 -3.67
C SER A 79 5.60 -22.11 -2.70
N LEU A 80 5.77 -21.89 -1.41
CA LEU A 80 4.75 -22.24 -0.41
C LEU A 80 3.53 -21.29 -0.47
N VAL A 81 3.76 -20.00 -0.69
CA VAL A 81 2.69 -19.00 -0.86
C VAL A 81 1.87 -19.31 -2.11
N ASP A 82 2.54 -19.57 -3.22
CA ASP A 82 1.90 -19.83 -4.51
C ASP A 82 1.06 -21.14 -4.52
N ASN A 83 1.46 -22.12 -3.70
CA ASN A 83 0.77 -23.41 -3.59
C ASN A 83 -0.21 -23.49 -2.40
N ALA A 84 -0.18 -22.53 -1.50
CA ALA A 84 -1.08 -22.47 -0.37
C ALA A 84 -2.19 -21.46 -0.63
N ASP A 85 -3.43 -21.87 -0.38
CA ASP A 85 -4.60 -20.96 -0.44
C ASP A 85 -4.57 -20.04 0.80
N ILE A 86 -3.66 -19.04 0.76
CA ILE A 86 -3.44 -18.12 1.86
C ILE A 86 -4.39 -16.94 1.74
N THR A 87 -5.33 -16.86 2.66
CA THR A 87 -6.22 -15.72 2.79
C THR A 87 -5.61 -14.66 3.71
N LEU A 88 -5.37 -13.47 3.17
CA LEU A 88 -4.81 -12.35 3.92
C LEU A 88 -5.93 -11.47 4.48
N ASP A 89 -5.95 -11.31 5.82
CA ASP A 89 -6.84 -10.36 6.48
C ASP A 89 -6.06 -9.07 6.80
N TYR A 90 -6.29 -8.03 6.01
CA TYR A 90 -5.61 -6.73 6.17
C TYR A 90 -6.22 -5.86 7.26
N TRP A 91 -7.47 -6.12 7.63
CA TRP A 91 -8.12 -5.42 8.73
C TRP A 91 -7.72 -5.99 10.09
N LYS A 92 -7.44 -7.30 10.11
CA LYS A 92 -7.02 -8.03 11.31
C LYS A 92 -5.76 -8.85 11.03
N MET A 93 -4.65 -8.17 10.72
CA MET A 93 -3.38 -8.84 10.40
C MET A 93 -2.96 -9.89 11.44
N GLN A 94 -3.37 -9.70 12.71
CA GLN A 94 -3.11 -10.68 13.78
C GLN A 94 -3.77 -12.04 13.50
N VAL A 95 -4.89 -12.08 12.77
CA VAL A 95 -5.54 -13.33 12.36
C VAL A 95 -4.63 -14.06 11.37
N THR A 96 -4.15 -13.37 10.35
CA THR A 96 -3.19 -13.92 9.38
C THR A 96 -1.90 -14.40 10.07
N TYR A 97 -1.32 -13.59 10.96
CA TYR A 97 -0.13 -14.01 11.74
C TYR A 97 -0.40 -15.19 12.64
N GLY A 98 -1.61 -15.30 13.20
CA GLY A 98 -2.03 -16.43 14.02
C GLY A 98 -2.19 -17.74 13.25
N GLN A 99 -2.68 -17.65 12.01
CA GLN A 99 -2.92 -18.80 11.15
C GLN A 99 -1.66 -19.32 10.48
N TYR A 100 -0.85 -18.45 9.91
CA TYR A 100 0.27 -18.82 9.03
C TYR A 100 1.65 -18.54 9.65
N GLY A 101 1.70 -17.88 10.80
CA GLY A 101 2.93 -17.46 11.45
C GLY A 101 3.53 -16.22 10.79
N LEU A 102 4.40 -15.52 11.54
CA LEU A 102 4.93 -14.22 11.13
C LEU A 102 5.75 -14.26 9.82
N PRO A 103 6.69 -15.22 9.60
CA PRO A 103 7.51 -15.20 8.40
C PRO A 103 6.70 -15.37 7.11
N LEU A 104 5.81 -16.35 7.08
CA LEU A 104 4.99 -16.63 5.90
C LEU A 104 4.02 -15.48 5.62
N SER A 105 3.36 -14.97 6.67
CA SER A 105 2.46 -13.82 6.53
C SER A 105 3.17 -12.57 5.98
N LEU A 106 4.38 -12.24 6.47
CA LEU A 106 5.13 -11.10 5.98
C LEU A 106 5.48 -11.22 4.50
N VAL A 107 5.91 -12.42 4.07
CA VAL A 107 6.20 -12.66 2.65
C VAL A 107 4.92 -12.57 1.83
N SER A 108 3.82 -13.16 2.29
CA SER A 108 2.53 -13.10 1.58
C SER A 108 2.01 -11.67 1.45
N PHE A 109 2.06 -10.87 2.52
CA PHE A 109 1.71 -9.44 2.45
C PHE A 109 2.63 -8.66 1.51
N TYR A 110 3.94 -8.98 1.51
CA TYR A 110 4.89 -8.33 0.61
C TYR A 110 4.61 -8.70 -0.85
N GLU A 111 4.38 -9.98 -1.16
CA GLU A 111 4.06 -10.41 -2.52
C GLU A 111 2.75 -9.77 -3.02
N ASP A 112 1.71 -9.76 -2.19
CA ASP A 112 0.43 -9.14 -2.54
C ASP A 112 0.52 -7.61 -2.73
N SER A 113 1.49 -6.96 -2.10
CA SER A 113 1.74 -5.52 -2.25
C SER A 113 2.51 -5.14 -3.52
N LYS A 114 3.02 -6.12 -4.28
CA LYS A 114 3.77 -5.85 -5.50
C LYS A 114 2.84 -5.37 -6.62
N ILE A 115 3.24 -4.28 -7.25
CA ILE A 115 2.59 -3.78 -8.45
C ILE A 115 3.35 -4.31 -9.65
N SER A 116 2.74 -5.23 -10.39
CA SER A 116 3.30 -5.72 -11.65
C SER A 116 2.86 -4.84 -12.81
N LYS A 117 3.74 -4.68 -13.79
CA LYS A 117 3.36 -4.03 -15.04
C LYS A 117 2.40 -4.95 -15.80
N PRO A 118 1.28 -4.43 -16.31
CA PRO A 118 0.39 -5.25 -17.16
C PRO A 118 1.10 -5.70 -18.42
N GLU A 119 0.61 -6.78 -19.00
CA GLU A 119 1.12 -7.29 -20.27
C GLU A 119 0.97 -6.24 -21.37
N GLY A 120 2.01 -6.07 -22.19
CA GLY A 120 2.04 -5.07 -23.27
C GLY A 120 2.34 -3.63 -22.80
N TYR A 121 2.66 -3.42 -21.53
CA TYR A 121 3.01 -2.10 -21.03
C TYR A 121 4.34 -1.62 -21.63
N SER A 122 4.25 -0.58 -22.46
CA SER A 122 5.40 0.17 -22.97
C SER A 122 5.02 1.64 -23.16
N THR A 123 6.02 2.53 -23.10
CA THR A 123 5.79 3.96 -23.31
C THR A 123 5.21 4.23 -24.70
N SER A 124 5.70 3.53 -25.71
CA SER A 124 5.21 3.68 -27.10
C SER A 124 3.75 3.26 -27.26
N ASN A 125 3.34 2.16 -26.60
CA ASN A 125 1.94 1.72 -26.64
C ASN A 125 1.02 2.70 -25.92
N LEU A 126 1.48 3.32 -24.81
CA LEU A 126 0.73 4.35 -24.12
C LEU A 126 0.58 5.63 -24.98
N GLU A 127 1.65 6.10 -25.62
CA GLU A 127 1.61 7.25 -26.51
C GLU A 127 0.64 7.02 -27.66
N GLN A 128 0.69 5.87 -28.31
CA GLN A 128 -0.23 5.50 -29.39
C GLN A 128 -1.69 5.44 -28.89
N LEU A 129 -1.91 4.96 -27.68
CA LEU A 129 -3.23 4.90 -27.08
C LEU A 129 -3.77 6.31 -26.76
N LEU A 130 -2.92 7.20 -26.25
CA LEU A 130 -3.26 8.59 -25.96
C LEU A 130 -3.56 9.40 -27.21
N GLU A 131 -2.86 9.17 -28.33
CA GLU A 131 -3.15 9.78 -29.61
C GLU A 131 -4.57 9.47 -30.12
N THR A 132 -5.10 8.30 -29.75
CA THR A 132 -6.45 7.86 -30.12
C THR A 132 -7.54 8.63 -29.33
N TYR A 133 -7.19 9.16 -28.15
CA TYR A 133 -8.08 9.90 -27.27
C TYR A 133 -7.73 11.40 -27.25
N SER A 134 -7.84 12.07 -28.40
CA SER A 134 -7.70 13.52 -28.42
C SER A 134 -8.87 14.18 -27.70
N SER A 135 -8.60 14.96 -26.67
CA SER A 135 -9.63 15.75 -25.99
C SER A 135 -9.86 17.07 -26.73
N ASP A 136 -11.13 17.40 -26.97
CA ASP A 136 -11.51 18.74 -27.40
C ASP A 136 -11.08 19.75 -26.33
N THR A 137 -10.28 20.71 -26.71
CA THR A 137 -9.87 21.79 -25.82
C THR A 137 -11.00 22.80 -25.67
N TYR A 138 -11.78 22.69 -24.60
CA TYR A 138 -12.75 23.72 -24.24
C TYR A 138 -12.05 24.88 -23.56
N THR A 139 -12.13 26.04 -24.18
CA THR A 139 -11.69 27.31 -23.56
C THR A 139 -12.90 28.01 -22.96
N SER A 140 -13.04 27.97 -21.64
CA SER A 140 -14.02 28.76 -20.91
C SER A 140 -13.37 30.09 -20.49
N THR A 141 -14.09 31.19 -20.70
CA THR A 141 -13.70 32.54 -20.22
C THR A 141 -14.14 32.77 -18.77
N THR A 142 -15.04 31.95 -18.23
CA THR A 142 -15.53 32.05 -16.86
C THR A 142 -14.87 31.03 -15.96
N LYS A 143 -14.44 31.46 -14.77
CA LYS A 143 -13.87 30.61 -13.73
C LYS A 143 -14.84 30.52 -12.56
N PRO A 144 -15.82 29.57 -12.58
CA PRO A 144 -16.73 29.39 -11.46
C PRO A 144 -15.99 28.79 -10.25
N ASN A 145 -16.48 29.06 -9.04
CA ASN A 145 -16.06 28.32 -7.87
C ASN A 145 -16.52 26.86 -7.98
N ILE A 146 -15.65 25.93 -7.73
CA ILE A 146 -15.92 24.49 -7.78
C ILE A 146 -15.84 23.94 -6.35
N ILE A 147 -16.95 23.38 -5.89
CA ILE A 147 -17.03 22.71 -4.58
C ILE A 147 -17.25 21.23 -4.86
N PHE A 148 -16.31 20.41 -4.45
CA PHE A 148 -16.39 18.95 -4.52
C PHE A 148 -16.57 18.38 -3.12
N ILE A 149 -17.66 17.62 -2.92
CA ILE A 149 -17.96 17.01 -1.62
C ILE A 149 -17.99 15.48 -1.81
N GLN A 150 -17.07 14.79 -1.16
CA GLN A 150 -17.06 13.33 -1.11
C GLN A 150 -17.64 12.87 0.22
N ASN A 151 -18.87 12.35 0.18
CA ASN A 151 -19.53 11.76 1.33
C ASN A 151 -19.22 10.26 1.37
N GLU A 152 -18.38 9.86 2.32
CA GLU A 152 -18.07 8.47 2.56
C GLU A 152 -19.04 7.81 3.55
N SER A 153 -19.24 6.50 3.37
CA SER A 153 -20.15 5.70 4.20
C SER A 153 -21.60 6.20 4.20
N GLN A 154 -21.96 7.01 3.22
CA GLN A 154 -23.34 7.44 3.01
C GLN A 154 -24.03 6.46 2.06
N SER A 155 -25.20 5.98 2.44
CA SER A 155 -26.04 5.11 1.64
C SER A 155 -27.47 5.65 1.60
N ASP A 156 -28.07 5.61 0.43
CA ASP A 156 -29.48 5.89 0.28
C ASP A 156 -30.26 4.60 0.48
N PHE A 157 -30.83 4.45 1.67
CA PHE A 157 -31.61 3.28 2.03
C PHE A 157 -33.00 3.26 1.38
N SER A 158 -33.49 4.36 0.78
CA SER A 158 -34.75 4.41 0.04
C SER A 158 -34.72 3.50 -1.19
N THR A 159 -33.55 3.16 -1.69
CA THR A 159 -33.33 2.23 -2.82
C THR A 159 -33.53 0.76 -2.44
N LEU A 160 -33.61 0.43 -1.15
CA LEU A 160 -33.80 -0.95 -0.69
C LEU A 160 -35.24 -1.35 -0.76
N GLN A 161 -35.55 -2.45 -1.46
CA GLN A 161 -36.89 -2.98 -1.56
C GLN A 161 -37.45 -3.37 -0.18
N GLY A 162 -38.64 -2.92 0.11
CA GLY A 162 -39.34 -3.25 1.35
C GLY A 162 -38.97 -2.38 2.55
N LEU A 163 -38.07 -1.42 2.39
CA LEU A 163 -37.75 -0.44 3.43
C LEU A 163 -38.44 0.89 3.10
N ASN A 164 -39.40 1.26 3.92
CA ASN A 164 -40.06 2.57 3.83
C ASN A 164 -39.63 3.41 5.03
N LEU A 165 -38.81 4.46 4.76
CA LEU A 165 -38.27 5.36 5.78
C LEU A 165 -39.10 6.65 5.79
N GLU A 166 -39.82 6.89 6.89
CA GLU A 166 -40.50 8.16 7.13
C GLU A 166 -40.10 8.73 8.50
N PRO A 167 -39.65 9.98 8.57
CA PRO A 167 -39.41 10.88 7.44
C PRO A 167 -38.19 10.44 6.61
N ASP A 168 -38.14 10.89 5.34
CA ASP A 168 -37.00 10.65 4.46
C ASP A 168 -35.69 11.20 5.07
N PRO A 169 -34.71 10.38 5.37
CA PRO A 169 -33.44 10.81 5.97
C PRO A 169 -32.59 11.65 5.02
N LEU A 170 -32.82 11.58 3.71
CA LEU A 170 -32.06 12.29 2.67
C LEU A 170 -32.90 13.33 1.93
N LEU A 171 -33.94 13.85 2.57
CA LEU A 171 -34.91 14.79 1.97
C LEU A 171 -34.23 15.93 1.20
N ASN A 172 -33.21 16.55 1.78
CA ASN A 172 -32.48 17.66 1.13
C ASN A 172 -31.70 17.20 -0.11
N GLN A 173 -31.16 16.01 -0.08
CA GLN A 173 -30.44 15.44 -1.20
C GLN A 173 -31.40 15.08 -2.33
N HIS A 174 -32.50 14.42 -1.99
CA HIS A 174 -33.53 14.06 -2.97
C HIS A 174 -34.18 15.30 -3.62
N ALA A 175 -34.34 16.38 -2.87
CA ALA A 175 -34.86 17.64 -3.42
C ALA A 175 -33.91 18.31 -4.46
N LEU A 176 -32.64 17.94 -4.48
CA LEU A 176 -31.69 18.44 -5.49
C LEU A 176 -31.78 17.69 -6.82
N LEU A 177 -32.36 16.49 -6.86
CA LEU A 177 -32.36 15.64 -8.05
C LEU A 177 -33.06 16.31 -9.23
N ASP A 178 -34.15 17.05 -9.01
CA ASP A 178 -34.92 17.72 -10.07
C ASP A 178 -34.09 18.82 -10.80
N ASN A 179 -33.07 19.38 -10.14
CA ASN A 179 -32.29 20.50 -10.64
C ASN A 179 -30.79 20.15 -10.76
N SER A 180 -30.43 18.89 -10.86
CA SER A 180 -29.06 18.41 -10.93
C SER A 180 -28.87 17.33 -11.97
N VAL A 181 -27.63 17.17 -12.43
CA VAL A 181 -27.23 15.96 -13.15
C VAL A 181 -26.86 14.91 -12.10
N HIS A 182 -27.52 13.78 -12.11
CA HIS A 182 -27.31 12.72 -11.14
C HIS A 182 -27.20 11.35 -11.82
N GLY A 183 -26.67 10.37 -11.10
CA GLY A 183 -26.50 9.00 -11.58
C GLY A 183 -25.82 8.12 -10.55
N THR A 184 -25.59 6.88 -10.91
CA THR A 184 -24.88 5.91 -10.07
C THR A 184 -23.42 5.85 -10.48
N LEU A 185 -22.53 6.03 -9.50
CA LEU A 185 -21.08 5.84 -9.68
C LEU A 185 -20.68 4.50 -9.08
N ASN A 186 -20.17 3.61 -9.93
CA ASN A 186 -19.55 2.37 -9.46
C ASN A 186 -18.10 2.66 -9.05
N VAL A 187 -17.76 2.32 -7.82
CA VAL A 187 -16.41 2.49 -7.27
C VAL A 187 -15.74 1.15 -7.04
N SER A 188 -14.43 1.12 -7.13
CA SER A 188 -13.64 -0.12 -6.98
C SER A 188 -13.48 -0.55 -5.51
N VAL A 189 -13.97 0.26 -4.56
CA VAL A 189 -13.79 0.03 -3.12
C VAL A 189 -15.06 -0.55 -2.54
N TYR A 190 -14.91 -1.62 -1.78
CA TYR A 190 -16.00 -2.25 -1.05
C TYR A 190 -15.72 -2.20 0.46
N GLY A 191 -16.48 -1.42 1.19
CA GLY A 191 -16.44 -1.38 2.64
C GLY A 191 -15.12 -0.86 3.24
N GLY A 192 -15.00 0.43 3.50
CA GLY A 192 -13.79 1.08 3.99
C GLY A 192 -12.83 1.47 2.87
N GLY A 193 -11.66 1.99 3.24
CA GLY A 193 -10.66 2.41 2.25
C GLY A 193 -11.00 3.72 1.53
N THR A 194 -11.63 4.67 2.21
CA THR A 194 -12.05 5.99 1.70
C THR A 194 -11.01 6.69 0.81
N ALA A 195 -9.75 6.61 1.20
CA ALA A 195 -8.65 7.22 0.43
C ALA A 195 -8.46 6.62 -0.96
N ASN A 196 -8.94 5.40 -1.19
CA ASN A 196 -8.86 4.76 -2.49
C ASN A 196 -9.89 5.34 -3.47
N THR A 197 -11.15 5.53 -3.04
CA THR A 197 -12.16 6.24 -3.82
C THR A 197 -11.73 7.69 -4.09
N GLU A 198 -11.19 8.36 -3.07
CA GLU A 198 -10.65 9.71 -3.20
C GLU A 198 -9.51 9.79 -4.24
N TYR A 199 -8.61 8.81 -4.22
CA TYR A 199 -7.56 8.69 -5.23
C TYR A 199 -8.13 8.53 -6.63
N GLU A 200 -9.12 7.65 -6.84
CA GLU A 200 -9.73 7.43 -8.15
C GLU A 200 -10.37 8.71 -8.69
N VAL A 201 -11.11 9.42 -7.86
CA VAL A 201 -11.76 10.67 -8.26
C VAL A 201 -10.75 11.77 -8.58
N LEU A 202 -9.74 11.95 -7.73
CA LEU A 202 -8.76 13.03 -7.91
C LEU A 202 -7.79 12.78 -9.06
N THR A 203 -7.45 11.52 -9.35
CA THR A 203 -6.42 11.19 -10.35
C THR A 203 -6.97 10.57 -11.63
N SER A 204 -8.24 10.19 -11.64
CA SER A 204 -8.87 9.41 -12.73
C SER A 204 -8.19 8.05 -12.99
N ASN A 205 -7.45 7.53 -12.02
CA ASN A 205 -6.81 6.22 -12.10
C ASN A 205 -7.63 5.19 -11.32
N ALA A 206 -7.97 4.07 -11.94
CA ALA A 206 -8.69 3.01 -11.27
C ALA A 206 -7.74 2.15 -10.40
N ILE A 207 -8.17 1.85 -9.18
CA ILE A 207 -7.46 0.93 -8.29
C ILE A 207 -7.82 -0.53 -8.52
N SER A 208 -8.84 -0.82 -9.34
CA SER A 208 -9.29 -2.19 -9.64
C SER A 208 -8.21 -3.09 -10.24
N PHE A 209 -7.15 -2.51 -10.78
CA PHE A 209 -5.97 -3.22 -11.30
C PHE A 209 -4.87 -3.42 -10.26
N LEU A 210 -5.07 -2.92 -9.05
CA LEU A 210 -4.12 -3.06 -7.94
C LEU A 210 -4.63 -4.15 -6.99
N SER A 211 -3.76 -4.67 -6.14
CA SER A 211 -4.21 -5.51 -5.04
C SER A 211 -5.24 -4.76 -4.19
N SER A 212 -6.30 -5.47 -3.75
CA SER A 212 -7.40 -4.92 -2.95
C SER A 212 -6.95 -4.23 -1.65
N ASN A 213 -5.71 -4.45 -1.27
CA ASN A 213 -5.10 -4.03 -0.01
C ASN A 213 -4.08 -2.93 -0.19
N LEU A 214 -3.97 -2.42 -1.41
CA LEU A 214 -3.03 -1.38 -1.75
C LEU A 214 -3.73 -0.03 -1.56
N PHE A 215 -3.07 0.84 -0.80
CA PHE A 215 -3.51 2.22 -0.60
C PHE A 215 -2.56 3.16 -1.34
N PRO A 216 -2.94 3.71 -2.50
CA PRO A 216 -2.07 4.58 -3.28
C PRO A 216 -1.47 5.75 -2.49
N TYR A 217 -2.23 6.32 -1.56
CA TYR A 217 -1.76 7.40 -0.69
C TYR A 217 -0.61 7.00 0.24
N GLN A 218 -0.50 5.73 0.58
CA GLN A 218 0.54 5.24 1.48
C GLN A 218 1.74 4.64 0.74
N GLN A 219 1.52 4.11 -0.48
CA GLN A 219 2.48 3.23 -1.15
C GLN A 219 2.91 3.73 -2.54
N ILE A 220 2.05 4.49 -3.25
CA ILE A 220 2.30 4.86 -4.64
C ILE A 220 2.63 6.34 -4.80
N ILE A 221 1.92 7.23 -4.08
CA ILE A 221 2.12 8.67 -4.21
C ILE A 221 3.30 9.11 -3.34
N THR A 222 4.47 9.12 -3.95
CA THR A 222 5.73 9.53 -3.31
C THR A 222 6.32 10.80 -3.94
N GLN A 223 5.76 11.25 -5.04
CA GLN A 223 6.13 12.46 -5.80
C GLN A 223 4.88 13.09 -6.40
N GLU A 224 5.01 14.30 -6.94
CA GLU A 224 3.92 14.99 -7.62
C GLU A 224 3.28 14.13 -8.71
N ARG A 225 1.96 14.15 -8.76
CA ARG A 225 1.14 13.40 -9.71
C ARG A 225 0.07 14.29 -10.31
N PRO A 226 -0.21 14.13 -11.61
CA PRO A 226 -1.37 14.76 -12.23
C PRO A 226 -2.65 14.40 -11.49
N SER A 227 -3.46 15.41 -11.21
CA SER A 227 -4.74 15.24 -10.54
C SER A 227 -5.71 16.35 -10.96
N PHE A 228 -6.98 16.19 -10.58
CA PHE A 228 -7.96 17.25 -10.76
C PHE A 228 -7.54 18.56 -10.06
N ALA A 229 -6.95 18.47 -8.87
CA ALA A 229 -6.46 19.64 -8.14
C ALA A 229 -5.26 20.30 -8.86
N SER A 230 -4.28 19.52 -9.33
CA SER A 230 -3.15 20.07 -10.09
C SER A 230 -3.60 20.69 -11.40
N TYR A 231 -4.55 20.06 -12.10
CA TYR A 231 -5.13 20.64 -13.33
C TYR A 231 -5.80 22.01 -13.08
N LEU A 232 -6.58 22.13 -12.00
CA LEU A 232 -7.20 23.39 -11.62
C LEU A 232 -6.18 24.44 -11.21
N LYS A 233 -5.15 24.05 -10.48
CA LYS A 233 -4.04 24.92 -10.11
C LYS A 233 -3.34 25.49 -11.34
N ASP A 234 -3.12 24.69 -12.37
CA ASP A 234 -2.53 25.13 -13.65
C ASP A 234 -3.46 26.09 -14.43
N LYS A 235 -4.73 26.19 -14.03
CA LYS A 235 -5.72 27.16 -14.53
C LYS A 235 -5.90 28.35 -13.59
N ASP A 236 -4.96 28.60 -12.69
CA ASP A 236 -4.97 29.67 -11.69
C ASP A 236 -6.15 29.61 -10.71
N TYR A 237 -6.56 28.40 -10.30
CA TYR A 237 -7.46 28.21 -9.16
C TYR A 237 -6.66 28.05 -7.87
N ASP A 238 -7.18 28.61 -6.79
CA ASP A 238 -6.78 28.20 -5.46
C ASP A 238 -7.42 26.84 -5.15
N THR A 239 -6.59 25.84 -4.89
CA THR A 239 -7.05 24.48 -4.62
C THR A 239 -6.93 24.17 -3.12
N VAL A 240 -8.06 23.95 -2.48
CA VAL A 240 -8.15 23.78 -1.02
C VAL A 240 -8.80 22.43 -0.68
N ALA A 241 -8.19 21.67 0.20
CA ALA A 241 -8.73 20.45 0.73
C ALA A 241 -9.17 20.65 2.19
N LEU A 242 -10.35 20.13 2.53
CA LEU A 242 -10.89 20.05 3.89
C LEU A 242 -11.17 18.60 4.23
N HIS A 243 -10.59 18.07 5.30
CA HIS A 243 -10.82 16.71 5.75
C HIS A 243 -11.14 16.70 7.25
N PRO A 244 -12.33 16.19 7.67
CA PRO A 244 -12.78 16.26 9.05
C PRO A 244 -12.17 15.18 9.97
N GLN A 245 -10.91 14.85 9.74
CA GLN A 245 -10.10 13.89 10.51
C GLN A 245 -8.64 14.32 10.48
N SER A 246 -7.78 13.65 11.25
CA SER A 246 -6.34 13.90 11.24
C SER A 246 -5.72 13.69 9.85
N GLY A 247 -4.86 14.61 9.45
CA GLY A 247 -4.09 14.53 8.20
C GLY A 247 -3.15 13.34 8.12
N ASN A 248 -2.83 12.71 9.24
CA ASN A 248 -2.05 11.47 9.29
C ASN A 248 -2.85 10.27 8.78
N ASN A 249 -4.19 10.33 8.85
CA ASN A 249 -5.04 9.27 8.34
C ASN A 249 -4.84 9.12 6.82
N TYR A 250 -4.46 7.92 6.38
CA TYR A 250 -4.03 7.61 5.02
C TYR A 250 -2.92 8.52 4.47
N ASN A 251 -2.14 9.18 5.35
CA ASN A 251 -1.02 10.04 4.93
C ASN A 251 -1.43 11.29 4.10
N ARG A 252 -2.68 11.76 4.25
CA ARG A 252 -3.25 12.87 3.46
C ARG A 252 -2.44 14.16 3.55
N GLN A 253 -1.91 14.46 4.74
CA GLN A 253 -1.08 15.65 4.96
C GLN A 253 0.12 15.72 4.01
N LYS A 254 0.71 14.57 3.65
CA LYS A 254 1.83 14.49 2.70
C LYS A 254 1.36 14.40 1.25
N VAL A 255 0.22 13.74 1.02
CA VAL A 255 -0.26 13.42 -0.33
C VAL A 255 -0.96 14.60 -0.99
N TYR A 256 -1.76 15.37 -0.27
CA TYR A 256 -2.51 16.48 -0.86
C TYR A 256 -1.63 17.51 -1.57
N PRO A 257 -0.49 17.96 -1.01
CA PRO A 257 0.42 18.83 -1.75
C PRO A 257 0.95 18.18 -3.05
N LEU A 258 1.23 16.87 -3.04
CA LEU A 258 1.70 16.12 -4.21
C LEU A 258 0.62 15.96 -5.28
N LEU A 259 -0.65 16.08 -4.91
CA LEU A 259 -1.79 16.12 -5.82
C LEU A 259 -2.16 17.55 -6.26
N GLY A 260 -1.42 18.57 -5.84
CA GLY A 260 -1.61 19.95 -6.29
C GLY A 260 -2.51 20.81 -5.40
N PHE A 261 -2.95 20.36 -4.24
CA PHE A 261 -3.64 21.23 -3.29
C PHE A 261 -2.68 22.27 -2.71
N THR A 262 -3.07 23.54 -2.78
CA THR A 262 -2.29 24.66 -2.25
C THR A 262 -2.43 24.80 -0.74
N LYS A 263 -3.59 24.41 -0.20
CA LYS A 263 -3.90 24.44 1.23
C LYS A 263 -4.66 23.17 1.64
N SER A 264 -4.41 22.69 2.84
CA SER A 264 -5.12 21.56 3.40
C SER A 264 -5.45 21.82 4.88
N TYR A 265 -6.68 21.55 5.25
CA TYR A 265 -7.17 21.70 6.62
C TYR A 265 -7.66 20.36 7.13
N PHE A 266 -7.27 20.03 8.36
CA PHE A 266 -7.61 18.79 9.03
C PHE A 266 -8.15 19.11 10.42
N LEU A 267 -8.97 18.19 10.97
CA LEU A 267 -9.29 18.19 12.39
C LEU A 267 -8.21 17.39 13.14
N ASP A 268 -7.53 18.03 14.07
CA ASP A 268 -6.53 17.42 14.95
C ASP A 268 -7.21 16.76 16.17
#